data_a81cc400818e824536dc02edac6c7656
#
_entry.id   a81cc400818e824536dc02edac6c7656
#
_cell.length_a   1.000
_cell.length_b   1.000
_cell.length_c   1.000
_cell.angle_alpha   90.00
_cell.angle_beta   90.00
_cell.angle_gamma   90.00
#
_symmetry.space_group_name_H-M   'P 1'
#
loop_
_entity.id
_entity.type
_entity.pdbx_description
1 polymer ?
#
loop_
_entity_poly.entity_id
_entity_poly.type
_entity_poly.pdbx_seq_one_letter_code
_entity_poly.pdbx_strand_id
1 'polypeptide(L)'
;VLERASTLDILVHKGNLDFLNESGTIATGSLRRQAQWLNKYPTHKVVDLRGNVNSRMKKLNESDWNGAVFAAAGLERINLKPENFINLDWMIPAPAQGAMLVVAMQEDAFTLDALSHLNDIETEIVTYIERQFLKTLEGGCTAPIGALARYNEEEDTIHFQGVLFSLDGKE
;
A
#
# COMPACT_ATOMS: atom_id res chain seq x y z
N VAL A 1 3.18 14.46 10.74
CA VAL A 1 3.11 13.83 9.41
C VAL A 1 2.77 14.86 8.36
N LEU A 2 3.16 14.63 7.11
CA LEU A 2 2.76 15.47 5.97
C LEU A 2 1.42 14.99 5.42
N GLU A 3 0.76 15.87 4.62
CA GLU A 3 -0.43 15.51 3.85
C GLU A 3 -0.24 14.17 3.13
N ARG A 4 -1.25 13.31 3.22
CA ARG A 4 -1.21 11.93 2.76
C ARG A 4 -1.27 11.85 1.23
N ALA A 5 -0.28 11.23 0.63
CA ALA A 5 -0.34 10.85 -0.77
C ALA A 5 -1.29 9.66 -0.99
N SER A 6 -1.45 9.23 -2.24
CA SER A 6 -2.33 8.11 -2.62
C SER A 6 -2.15 6.88 -1.73
N THR A 7 -3.25 6.37 -1.20
CA THR A 7 -3.30 5.12 -0.42
C THR A 7 -3.41 3.88 -1.31
N LEU A 8 -3.66 4.05 -2.62
CA LEU A 8 -3.95 2.97 -3.55
C LEU A 8 -2.76 2.07 -3.83
N ASP A 9 -3.06 0.80 -3.97
CA ASP A 9 -2.21 -0.13 -4.68
C ASP A 9 -2.59 -0.16 -6.16
N ILE A 10 -1.62 -0.34 -7.03
CA ILE A 10 -1.82 -0.45 -8.47
C ILE A 10 -1.14 -1.70 -9.01
N LEU A 11 -1.76 -2.31 -10.01
CA LEU A 11 -1.13 -3.33 -10.83
C LEU A 11 -0.50 -2.66 -12.05
N VAL A 12 0.81 -2.71 -12.15
CA VAL A 12 1.52 -2.40 -13.40
C VAL A 12 1.57 -3.66 -14.24
N HIS A 13 1.14 -3.56 -15.51
CA HIS A 13 1.00 -4.71 -16.40
C HIS A 13 1.64 -4.47 -17.78
N LYS A 14 1.74 -5.52 -18.61
CA LYS A 14 2.41 -5.48 -19.91
C LYS A 14 1.45 -5.20 -21.09
N GLY A 15 0.29 -4.61 -20.84
CA GLY A 15 -0.70 -4.21 -21.87
C GLY A 15 -1.93 -5.09 -21.91
N ASN A 16 -1.82 -6.42 -21.88
CA ASN A 16 -2.97 -7.33 -21.87
C ASN A 16 -3.44 -7.63 -20.44
N LEU A 17 -4.76 -7.62 -20.22
CA LEU A 17 -5.43 -7.90 -18.95
C LEU A 17 -6.30 -9.17 -18.99
N ASP A 18 -6.32 -9.92 -20.08
CA ASP A 18 -7.14 -11.13 -20.21
C ASP A 18 -6.84 -12.18 -19.14
N PHE A 19 -5.57 -12.23 -18.68
CA PHE A 19 -5.15 -13.09 -17.59
C PHE A 19 -5.94 -12.90 -16.29
N LEU A 20 -6.58 -11.75 -16.07
CA LEU A 20 -7.43 -11.52 -14.89
C LEU A 20 -8.65 -12.46 -14.87
N ASN A 21 -9.11 -12.93 -16.03
CA ASN A 21 -10.23 -13.85 -16.18
C ASN A 21 -9.80 -15.33 -16.30
N GLU A 22 -8.51 -15.59 -16.37
CA GLU A 22 -7.96 -16.93 -16.61
C GLU A 22 -7.02 -17.35 -15.48
N SER A 23 -5.73 -17.35 -15.77
CA SER A 23 -4.65 -17.58 -14.83
C SER A 23 -3.50 -16.66 -15.15
N GLY A 24 -2.79 -16.19 -14.14
CA GLY A 24 -1.68 -15.28 -14.34
C GLY A 24 -0.65 -15.35 -13.22
N THR A 25 0.52 -14.78 -13.49
CA THR A 25 1.59 -14.65 -12.52
C THR A 25 1.78 -13.20 -12.17
N ILE A 26 1.60 -12.86 -10.89
CA ILE A 26 1.74 -11.52 -10.35
C ILE A 26 2.90 -11.46 -9.38
N ALA A 27 3.67 -10.38 -9.45
CA ALA A 27 4.82 -10.18 -8.60
C ALA A 27 4.54 -9.18 -7.46
N THR A 28 4.83 -9.57 -6.23
CA THR A 28 4.83 -8.69 -5.05
C THR A 28 5.69 -9.26 -3.93
N GLY A 29 6.36 -8.41 -3.17
CA GLY A 29 7.08 -8.81 -1.96
C GLY A 29 6.28 -8.53 -0.68
N SER A 30 5.00 -8.18 -0.79
CA SER A 30 4.11 -7.87 0.33
C SER A 30 3.14 -9.02 0.58
N LEU A 31 3.21 -9.63 1.77
CA LEU A 31 2.29 -10.71 2.17
C LEU A 31 0.83 -10.23 2.19
N ARG A 32 0.58 -8.98 2.59
CA ARG A 32 -0.74 -8.38 2.53
C ARG A 32 -1.31 -8.35 1.11
N ARG A 33 -0.51 -7.90 0.14
CA ARG A 33 -0.94 -7.86 -1.28
C ARG A 33 -1.12 -9.27 -1.84
N GLN A 34 -0.21 -10.17 -1.50
CA GLN A 34 -0.30 -11.58 -1.92
C GLN A 34 -1.60 -12.20 -1.43
N ALA A 35 -1.92 -12.10 -0.14
CA ALA A 35 -3.10 -12.71 0.45
C ALA A 35 -4.38 -12.14 -0.18
N GLN A 36 -4.52 -10.82 -0.27
CA GLN A 36 -5.68 -10.19 -0.91
C GLN A 36 -5.79 -10.52 -2.39
N TRP A 37 -4.65 -10.61 -3.11
CA TRP A 37 -4.65 -11.01 -4.51
C TRP A 37 -5.15 -12.43 -4.69
N LEU A 38 -4.62 -13.39 -3.91
CA LEU A 38 -5.02 -14.79 -3.98
C LEU A 38 -6.46 -15.02 -3.51
N ASN A 39 -6.96 -14.23 -2.59
CA ASN A 39 -8.37 -14.25 -2.20
C ASN A 39 -9.28 -13.90 -3.39
N LYS A 40 -8.92 -12.86 -4.15
CA LYS A 40 -9.70 -12.42 -5.32
C LYS A 40 -9.48 -13.28 -6.56
N TYR A 41 -8.25 -13.74 -6.78
CA TYR A 41 -7.82 -14.52 -7.95
C TYR A 41 -7.14 -15.82 -7.51
N PRO A 42 -7.89 -16.82 -7.04
CA PRO A 42 -7.32 -18.03 -6.41
C PRO A 42 -6.58 -18.93 -7.39
N THR A 43 -6.77 -18.76 -8.71
CA THR A 43 -6.08 -19.52 -9.77
C THR A 43 -4.74 -18.91 -10.17
N HIS A 44 -4.44 -17.70 -9.67
CA HIS A 44 -3.21 -16.99 -10.00
C HIS A 44 -2.03 -17.48 -9.18
N LYS A 45 -0.83 -17.28 -9.73
CA LYS A 45 0.43 -17.48 -9.02
C LYS A 45 0.98 -16.13 -8.56
N VAL A 46 1.45 -16.07 -7.32
CA VAL A 46 2.19 -14.90 -6.81
C VAL A 46 3.65 -15.26 -6.63
N VAL A 47 4.53 -14.38 -7.12
CA VAL A 47 5.99 -14.52 -7.02
C VAL A 47 6.58 -13.37 -6.22
N ASP A 48 7.69 -13.64 -5.53
CA ASP A 48 8.35 -12.63 -4.70
C ASP A 48 9.04 -11.54 -5.55
N LEU A 49 8.88 -10.28 -5.15
CA LEU A 49 9.44 -9.12 -5.82
C LEU A 49 10.20 -8.24 -4.84
N ARG A 50 11.53 -8.32 -4.86
CA ARG A 50 12.45 -7.57 -4.00
C ARG A 50 13.29 -6.57 -4.78
N GLY A 51 13.77 -5.56 -4.06
CA GLY A 51 14.60 -4.48 -4.58
C GLY A 51 13.92 -3.11 -4.45
N ASN A 52 14.60 -2.06 -4.90
CA ASN A 52 14.00 -0.73 -5.03
C ASN A 52 13.04 -0.67 -6.24
N VAL A 53 12.35 0.44 -6.41
CA VAL A 53 11.34 0.60 -7.47
C VAL A 53 11.93 0.34 -8.86
N ASN A 54 13.08 0.92 -9.19
CA ASN A 54 13.71 0.74 -10.49
C ASN A 54 14.06 -0.73 -10.76
N SER A 55 14.64 -1.43 -9.75
CA SER A 55 14.97 -2.83 -9.86
C SER A 55 13.73 -3.71 -10.03
N ARG A 56 12.61 -3.36 -9.35
CA ARG A 56 11.33 -4.09 -9.48
C ARG A 56 10.72 -3.88 -10.87
N MET A 57 10.74 -2.65 -11.39
CA MET A 57 10.25 -2.35 -12.73
C MET A 57 11.08 -3.09 -13.80
N LYS A 58 12.41 -3.10 -13.65
CA LYS A 58 13.30 -3.85 -14.54
C LYS A 58 12.97 -5.35 -14.52
N LYS A 59 12.82 -5.95 -13.33
CA LYS A 59 12.44 -7.36 -13.19
C LYS A 59 11.09 -7.68 -13.84
N LEU A 60 10.08 -6.81 -13.68
CA LEU A 60 8.81 -6.96 -14.37
C LEU A 60 8.99 -7.01 -15.88
N ASN A 61 9.75 -6.07 -16.46
CA ASN A 61 9.95 -6.00 -17.91
C ASN A 61 10.73 -7.20 -18.47
N GLU A 62 11.69 -7.74 -17.72
CA GLU A 62 12.55 -8.85 -18.13
C GLU A 62 11.95 -10.25 -17.82
N SER A 63 10.86 -10.33 -17.04
CA SER A 63 10.20 -11.59 -16.66
C SER A 63 9.10 -11.98 -17.64
N ASP A 64 8.54 -13.17 -17.45
CA ASP A 64 7.30 -13.66 -18.05
C ASP A 64 6.03 -13.32 -17.24
N TRP A 65 6.17 -12.54 -16.16
CA TRP A 65 5.04 -12.16 -15.30
C TRP A 65 4.04 -11.26 -16.03
N ASN A 66 2.76 -11.44 -15.71
CA ASN A 66 1.67 -10.62 -16.27
C ASN A 66 1.65 -9.21 -15.69
N GLY A 67 2.06 -9.06 -14.42
CA GLY A 67 2.10 -7.77 -13.76
C GLY A 67 2.81 -7.80 -12.41
N ALA A 68 2.93 -6.63 -11.81
CA ALA A 68 3.48 -6.46 -10.47
C ALA A 68 2.70 -5.38 -9.69
N VAL A 69 2.53 -5.60 -8.38
CA VAL A 69 1.77 -4.68 -7.53
C VAL A 69 2.70 -3.68 -6.84
N PHE A 70 2.37 -2.39 -7.00
CA PHE A 70 3.09 -1.27 -6.40
C PHE A 70 2.14 -0.38 -5.59
N ALA A 71 2.67 0.39 -4.64
CA ALA A 71 1.97 1.52 -4.08
C ALA A 71 2.02 2.69 -5.07
N ALA A 72 0.88 3.27 -5.41
CA ALA A 72 0.79 4.39 -6.35
C ALA A 72 1.67 5.56 -5.92
N ALA A 73 1.58 5.98 -4.65
CA ALA A 73 2.39 7.06 -4.08
C ALA A 73 3.91 6.86 -4.27
N GLY A 74 4.39 5.60 -4.23
CA GLY A 74 5.80 5.30 -4.42
C GLY A 74 6.29 5.58 -5.84
N LEU A 75 5.46 5.31 -6.85
CA LEU A 75 5.78 5.57 -8.25
C LEU A 75 5.56 7.04 -8.63
N GLU A 76 4.50 7.65 -8.10
CA GLU A 76 4.17 9.06 -8.33
C GLU A 76 5.26 9.98 -7.79
N ARG A 77 5.77 9.70 -6.58
CA ARG A 77 6.83 10.51 -5.94
C ARG A 77 8.12 10.59 -6.74
N ILE A 78 8.44 9.58 -7.53
CA ILE A 78 9.66 9.53 -8.34
C ILE A 78 9.38 9.70 -9.84
N ASN A 79 8.16 10.08 -10.22
CA ASN A 79 7.71 10.27 -11.61
C ASN A 79 7.96 9.03 -12.49
N LEU A 80 7.76 7.82 -11.94
CA LEU A 80 7.94 6.54 -12.65
C LEU A 80 6.63 5.75 -12.81
N LYS A 81 5.48 6.38 -12.64
CA LYS A 81 4.19 5.72 -12.87
C LYS A 81 4.02 5.46 -14.37
N PRO A 82 3.99 4.18 -14.81
CA PRO A 82 3.86 3.84 -16.23
C PRO A 82 2.42 4.08 -16.72
N GLU A 83 2.22 4.10 -18.04
CA GLU A 83 0.89 4.24 -18.64
C GLU A 83 0.03 2.97 -18.44
N ASN A 84 0.66 1.80 -18.50
CA ASN A 84 -0.03 0.51 -18.36
C ASN A 84 -0.18 0.13 -16.89
N PHE A 85 -1.20 0.67 -16.22
CA PHE A 85 -1.56 0.28 -14.87
C PHE A 85 -3.09 0.27 -14.68
N ILE A 86 -3.55 -0.46 -13.67
CA ILE A 86 -4.91 -0.39 -13.15
C ILE A 86 -4.88 -0.15 -11.64
N ASN A 87 -5.84 0.62 -11.14
CA ASN A 87 -6.06 0.78 -9.72
C ASN A 87 -6.64 -0.51 -9.12
N LEU A 88 -6.19 -0.85 -7.93
CA LEU A 88 -6.70 -1.98 -7.16
C LEU A 88 -7.60 -1.45 -6.03
N ASP A 89 -8.71 -0.80 -6.38
CA ASP A 89 -9.61 -0.11 -5.44
C ASP A 89 -10.22 -1.04 -4.38
N TRP A 90 -10.25 -2.34 -4.67
CA TRP A 90 -10.70 -3.39 -3.76
C TRP A 90 -9.63 -3.82 -2.75
N MET A 91 -8.37 -3.44 -2.96
CA MET A 91 -7.25 -3.86 -2.10
C MET A 91 -7.07 -2.87 -0.95
N ILE A 92 -7.27 -3.34 0.27
CA ILE A 92 -7.06 -2.51 1.46
C ILE A 92 -5.55 -2.29 1.68
N PRO A 93 -5.09 -1.04 1.77
CA PRO A 93 -3.67 -0.70 1.84
C PRO A 93 -3.02 -1.16 3.14
N ALA A 94 -1.70 -1.05 3.20
CA ALA A 94 -0.98 -1.18 4.46
C ALA A 94 -1.32 0.01 5.39
N PRO A 95 -1.38 -0.18 6.72
CA PRO A 95 -1.54 0.91 7.66
C PRO A 95 -0.53 2.04 7.40
N ALA A 96 -1.02 3.26 7.31
CA ALA A 96 -0.27 4.47 6.97
C ALA A 96 0.38 4.48 5.56
N GLN A 97 -0.08 3.64 4.62
CA GLN A 97 0.39 3.71 3.23
C GLN A 97 0.12 5.10 2.66
N GLY A 98 1.11 5.67 1.96
CA GLY A 98 1.04 7.01 1.37
C GLY A 98 1.47 8.14 2.32
N ALA A 99 1.39 7.95 3.63
CA ALA A 99 1.84 8.95 4.59
C ALA A 99 3.37 9.03 4.67
N MET A 100 3.88 10.25 4.84
CA MET A 100 5.29 10.51 5.06
C MET A 100 5.50 11.02 6.47
N LEU A 101 6.33 10.31 7.24
CA LEU A 101 6.71 10.70 8.59
C LEU A 101 8.06 11.42 8.56
N VAL A 102 8.10 12.60 9.20
CA VAL A 102 9.34 13.29 9.51
C VAL A 102 9.59 13.15 11.01
N VAL A 103 10.81 12.82 11.39
CA VAL A 103 11.21 12.64 12.79
C VAL A 103 12.33 13.62 13.15
N ALA A 104 12.35 14.07 14.41
CA ALA A 104 13.41 14.88 14.99
C ALA A 104 13.79 14.33 16.37
N MET A 105 14.93 14.75 16.89
CA MET A 105 15.32 14.43 18.26
C MET A 105 14.39 15.13 19.24
N GLN A 106 14.05 14.46 20.33
CA GLN A 106 13.09 14.96 21.32
C GLN A 106 13.54 16.28 21.97
N GLU A 107 14.83 16.49 22.08
CA GLU A 107 15.44 17.67 22.69
C GLU A 107 15.69 18.82 21.69
N ASP A 108 15.45 18.60 20.38
CA ASP A 108 15.63 19.62 19.35
C ASP A 108 14.36 20.46 19.19
N ALA A 109 14.20 21.40 20.11
CA ALA A 109 13.02 22.28 20.16
C ALA A 109 12.86 23.11 18.87
N PHE A 110 13.96 23.55 18.24
CA PHE A 110 13.90 24.32 17.00
C PHE A 110 13.33 23.52 15.85
N THR A 111 13.85 22.29 15.65
CA THR A 111 13.35 21.42 14.57
C THR A 111 11.92 20.97 14.84
N LEU A 112 11.56 20.65 16.08
CA LEU A 112 10.19 20.26 16.45
C LEU A 112 9.19 21.39 16.20
N ASP A 113 9.53 22.62 16.52
CA ASP A 113 8.70 23.81 16.24
C ASP A 113 8.49 23.97 14.72
N ALA A 114 9.57 23.94 13.95
CA ALA A 114 9.50 24.04 12.49
C ALA A 114 8.66 22.92 11.87
N LEU A 115 8.77 21.67 12.36
CA LEU A 115 8.00 20.53 11.87
C LEU A 115 6.52 20.59 12.28
N SER A 116 6.17 21.26 13.36
CA SER A 116 4.78 21.38 13.80
C SER A 116 3.91 22.08 12.75
N HIS A 117 4.47 23.04 12.01
CA HIS A 117 3.79 23.78 10.93
C HIS A 117 3.56 22.94 9.66
N LEU A 118 4.23 21.78 9.53
CA LEU A 118 4.07 20.86 8.41
C LEU A 118 3.12 19.71 8.73
N ASN A 119 2.61 19.67 9.96
CA ASN A 119 1.77 18.56 10.39
C ASN A 119 0.36 18.68 9.82
N ASP A 120 -0.06 17.66 9.09
CA ASP A 120 -1.43 17.48 8.62
C ASP A 120 -2.24 16.68 9.64
N ILE A 121 -3.20 17.33 10.27
CA ILE A 121 -3.96 16.78 11.40
C ILE A 121 -4.87 15.63 10.95
N GLU A 122 -5.47 15.72 9.76
CA GLU A 122 -6.31 14.65 9.23
C GLU A 122 -5.48 13.39 9.00
N THR A 123 -4.36 13.53 8.29
CA THR A 123 -3.43 12.41 8.07
C THR A 123 -2.93 11.82 9.39
N GLU A 124 -2.64 12.65 10.39
CA GLU A 124 -2.20 12.18 11.71
C GLU A 124 -3.27 11.29 12.35
N ILE A 125 -4.52 11.75 12.41
CA ILE A 125 -5.63 11.04 13.04
C ILE A 125 -5.89 9.70 12.33
N VAL A 126 -6.07 9.73 11.00
CA VAL A 126 -6.42 8.52 10.25
C VAL A 126 -5.29 7.48 10.30
N THR A 127 -4.03 7.91 10.17
CA THR A 127 -2.90 7.00 10.24
C THR A 127 -2.64 6.47 11.66
N TYR A 128 -2.96 7.26 12.69
CA TYR A 128 -2.92 6.79 14.08
C TYR A 128 -3.90 5.63 14.30
N ILE A 129 -5.15 5.78 13.84
CA ILE A 129 -6.18 4.72 13.95
C ILE A 129 -5.71 3.44 13.24
N GLU A 130 -5.24 3.55 12.00
CA GLU A 130 -4.73 2.42 11.23
C GLU A 130 -3.56 1.70 11.93
N ARG A 131 -2.66 2.47 12.52
CA ARG A 131 -1.52 1.92 13.26
C ARG A 131 -1.92 1.29 14.59
N GLN A 132 -2.94 1.84 15.28
CA GLN A 132 -3.49 1.19 16.50
C GLN A 132 -4.11 -0.15 16.15
N PHE A 133 -4.85 -0.27 15.05
CA PHE A 133 -5.36 -1.54 14.57
C PHE A 133 -4.25 -2.56 14.35
N LEU A 134 -3.17 -2.19 13.63
CA LEU A 134 -2.02 -3.04 13.42
C LEU A 134 -1.36 -3.49 14.75
N LYS A 135 -1.21 -2.55 15.68
CA LYS A 135 -0.62 -2.80 17.00
C LYS A 135 -1.46 -3.75 17.83
N THR A 136 -2.78 -3.57 17.83
CA THR A 136 -3.73 -4.42 18.59
C THR A 136 -3.71 -5.87 18.09
N LEU A 137 -3.50 -6.08 16.79
CA LEU A 137 -3.36 -7.40 16.21
C LEU A 137 -1.94 -7.99 16.35
N GLU A 138 -1.05 -7.30 17.10
CA GLU A 138 0.37 -7.68 17.21
C GLU A 138 1.05 -7.89 15.85
N GLY A 139 0.50 -7.25 14.81
CA GLY A 139 0.96 -7.38 13.45
C GLY A 139 2.22 -6.59 13.17
N GLY A 140 3.06 -7.13 12.32
CA GLY A 140 4.23 -6.46 11.76
C GLY A 140 4.18 -6.45 10.23
N CYS A 141 5.29 -6.07 9.60
CA CYS A 141 5.42 -6.06 8.13
C CYS A 141 5.24 -7.45 7.48
N THR A 142 5.26 -8.52 8.29
CA THR A 142 5.11 -9.90 7.87
C THR A 142 3.69 -10.45 8.01
N ALA A 143 2.77 -9.69 8.59
CA ALA A 143 1.38 -10.09 8.69
C ALA A 143 0.56 -9.58 7.49
N PRO A 144 -0.38 -10.36 6.96
CA PRO A 144 -1.26 -9.97 5.86
C PRO A 144 -2.42 -9.08 6.31
N ILE A 145 -2.05 -7.96 6.96
CA ILE A 145 -2.98 -6.99 7.55
C ILE A 145 -3.07 -5.77 6.65
N GLY A 146 -4.27 -5.33 6.33
CA GLY A 146 -4.59 -4.05 5.71
C GLY A 146 -5.44 -3.20 6.62
N ALA A 147 -5.26 -1.87 6.56
CA ALA A 147 -6.12 -0.92 7.25
C ALA A 147 -6.19 0.39 6.49
N LEU A 148 -7.37 0.97 6.46
CA LEU A 148 -7.64 2.26 5.86
C LEU A 148 -8.68 3.01 6.68
N ALA A 149 -8.32 4.18 7.17
CA ALA A 149 -9.22 5.16 7.76
C ALA A 149 -9.35 6.36 6.81
N ARG A 150 -10.54 6.91 6.69
CA ARG A 150 -10.84 8.12 5.92
C ARG A 150 -11.73 9.02 6.74
N TYR A 151 -11.41 10.29 6.80
CA TYR A 151 -12.27 11.29 7.38
C TYR A 151 -13.33 11.73 6.35
N ASN A 152 -14.57 11.81 6.78
CA ASN A 152 -15.67 12.36 6.01
C ASN A 152 -16.05 13.71 6.62
N GLU A 153 -15.68 14.80 5.95
CA GLU A 153 -15.93 16.17 6.42
C GLU A 153 -17.43 16.49 6.52
N GLU A 154 -18.26 15.93 5.62
CA GLU A 154 -19.71 16.24 5.58
C GLU A 154 -20.44 15.64 6.79
N GLU A 155 -20.01 14.47 7.25
CA GLU A 155 -20.63 13.75 8.35
C GLU A 155 -19.88 13.90 9.68
N ASP A 156 -18.70 14.54 9.66
CA ASP A 156 -17.77 14.62 10.78
C ASP A 156 -17.48 13.23 11.40
N THR A 157 -17.24 12.25 10.53
CA THR A 157 -17.05 10.85 10.89
C THR A 157 -15.76 10.27 10.31
N ILE A 158 -15.27 9.19 10.91
CA ILE A 158 -14.17 8.42 10.35
C ILE A 158 -14.69 7.06 9.90
N HIS A 159 -14.58 6.81 8.60
CA HIS A 159 -14.81 5.48 8.04
C HIS A 159 -13.55 4.65 8.13
N PHE A 160 -13.66 3.48 8.77
CA PHE A 160 -12.53 2.57 8.95
C PHE A 160 -12.81 1.21 8.28
N GLN A 161 -11.81 0.71 7.57
CA GLN A 161 -11.79 -0.63 7.00
C GLN A 161 -10.52 -1.34 7.45
N GLY A 162 -10.66 -2.51 8.04
CA GLY A 162 -9.56 -3.38 8.43
C GLY A 162 -9.73 -4.77 7.84
N VAL A 163 -8.63 -5.39 7.41
CA VAL A 163 -8.61 -6.76 6.93
C VAL A 163 -7.44 -7.53 7.52
N LEU A 164 -7.69 -8.78 7.81
CA LEU A 164 -6.69 -9.77 8.20
C LEU A 164 -6.94 -11.02 7.36
N PHE A 165 -5.91 -11.51 6.71
CA PHE A 165 -5.98 -12.71 5.88
C PHE A 165 -5.05 -13.81 6.40
N SER A 166 -5.35 -15.05 6.04
CA SER A 166 -4.34 -16.12 6.01
C SER A 166 -3.32 -15.86 4.88
N LEU A 167 -2.12 -16.44 4.99
CA LEU A 167 -1.06 -16.21 3.99
C LEU A 167 -1.42 -16.72 2.57
N ASP A 168 -2.32 -17.67 2.49
CA ASP A 168 -2.83 -18.24 1.22
C ASP A 168 -4.11 -17.53 0.72
N GLY A 169 -4.60 -16.54 1.46
CA GLY A 169 -5.76 -15.74 1.10
C GLY A 169 -7.12 -16.45 1.18
N LYS A 170 -7.20 -17.63 1.84
CA LYS A 170 -8.46 -18.39 1.93
C LYS A 170 -9.34 -17.99 3.10
N GLU A 171 -8.74 -17.40 4.12
CA GLU A 171 -9.43 -16.92 5.33
C GLU A 171 -9.09 -15.45 5.56
#